data_15d623f558cdf4dd3cf1fa76c8d5fad3
#
_entry.id   15d623f558cdf4dd3cf1fa76c8d5fad3
#
_cell.length_a   1.000
_cell.length_b   1.000
_cell.length_c   1.000
_cell.angle_alpha   90.00
_cell.angle_beta   90.00
_cell.angle_gamma   90.00
#
_symmetry.space_group_name_H-M   'P 1'
#
loop_
_entity.id
_entity.type
_entity.pdbx_description
1 polymer ?
#
loop_
_entity_poly.entity_id
_entity_poly.type
_entity_poly.pdbx_seq_one_letter_code
_entity_poly.pdbx_strand_id
1 'polypeptide(L)'
;MQENSLDINQLIKVAGLASQHAVAPSSRFRVGAALLTKHGSIYTGCNIESPVYLGICAERVALFKGLSEGARQFAALAIVCEEGGPCPPCGTCRQLLWEFAPSLQIILVEEDGSPRVHTIEELLPGPFERGGRKPFGEKEQI
;
A
#
# COMPACT_ATOMS: atom_id res chain seq x y z
N MET A 1 -12.20 26.07 2.23
CA MET A 1 -11.91 24.63 2.20
C MET A 1 -10.42 24.44 2.21
N GLN A 2 -9.91 23.88 3.30
CA GLN A 2 -8.52 23.45 3.30
C GLN A 2 -8.47 22.15 2.49
N GLU A 3 -7.79 22.18 1.34
CA GLU A 3 -7.30 20.97 0.76
C GLU A 3 -6.44 20.30 1.84
N ASN A 4 -6.82 19.10 2.27
CA ASN A 4 -5.94 18.27 3.08
C ASN A 4 -4.73 17.94 2.21
N SER A 5 -3.71 18.79 2.28
CA SER A 5 -2.43 18.47 1.68
C SER A 5 -1.96 17.17 2.31
N LEU A 6 -1.66 16.19 1.47
CA LEU A 6 -1.12 14.89 1.89
C LEU A 6 0.12 15.12 2.75
N ASP A 7 0.04 14.78 4.03
CA ASP A 7 1.22 14.77 4.90
C ASP A 7 1.97 13.46 4.73
N ILE A 8 2.91 13.47 3.78
CA ILE A 8 3.75 12.32 3.43
C ILE A 8 4.53 11.82 4.64
N ASN A 9 5.07 12.73 5.44
CA ASN A 9 5.87 12.37 6.61
C ASN A 9 5.03 11.68 7.68
N GLN A 10 3.82 12.16 7.89
CA GLN A 10 2.87 11.51 8.80
C GLN A 10 2.52 10.11 8.34
N LEU A 11 2.26 9.92 7.05
CA LEU A 11 1.91 8.63 6.49
C LEU A 11 3.08 7.64 6.61
N ILE A 12 4.31 8.07 6.34
CA ILE A 12 5.53 7.27 6.52
C ILE A 12 5.68 6.86 7.99
N LYS A 13 5.46 7.78 8.92
CA LYS A 13 5.55 7.50 10.36
C LYS A 13 4.55 6.42 10.77
N VAL A 14 3.31 6.53 10.31
CA VAL A 14 2.25 5.56 10.62
C VAL A 14 2.60 4.18 10.03
N ALA A 15 3.12 4.12 8.81
CA ALA A 15 3.58 2.88 8.20
C ALA A 15 4.73 2.25 9.01
N GLY A 16 5.69 3.05 9.45
CA GLY A 16 6.79 2.59 10.30
C GLY A 16 6.31 2.00 11.62
N LEU A 17 5.34 2.62 12.27
CA LEU A 17 4.72 2.09 13.49
C LEU A 17 4.00 0.77 13.23
N ALA A 18 3.33 0.64 12.10
CA ALA A 18 2.66 -0.60 11.72
C ALA A 18 3.63 -1.77 11.54
N SER A 19 4.85 -1.53 11.05
CA SER A 19 5.87 -2.57 10.87
C SER A 19 6.25 -3.28 12.17
N GLN A 20 6.07 -2.63 13.32
CA GLN A 20 6.36 -3.20 14.64
C GLN A 20 5.44 -4.39 14.99
N HIS A 21 4.29 -4.49 14.35
CA HIS A 21 3.35 -5.60 14.54
C HIS A 21 3.56 -6.75 13.57
N ALA A 22 4.50 -6.65 12.65
CA ALA A 22 4.75 -7.69 11.65
C ALA A 22 5.11 -9.03 12.29
N VAL A 23 4.62 -10.10 11.67
CA VAL A 23 4.92 -11.49 12.05
C VAL A 23 5.79 -12.08 10.94
N ALA A 24 7.10 -12.01 11.11
CA ALA A 24 8.07 -12.37 10.09
C ALA A 24 9.14 -13.36 10.61
N PRO A 25 8.74 -14.55 11.12
CA PRO A 25 9.68 -15.49 11.70
C PRO A 25 10.64 -16.11 10.70
N SER A 26 10.25 -16.20 9.42
CA SER A 26 11.07 -16.82 8.39
C SER A 26 12.03 -15.82 7.74
N SER A 27 11.52 -14.73 7.21
CA SER A 27 12.34 -13.72 6.52
C SER A 27 13.07 -12.79 7.48
N ARG A 28 12.49 -12.53 8.64
CA ARG A 28 12.88 -11.48 9.58
C ARG A 28 12.85 -10.09 8.95
N PHE A 29 12.12 -9.95 7.86
CA PHE A 29 11.96 -8.71 7.13
C PHE A 29 10.57 -8.13 7.43
N ARG A 30 10.53 -7.10 8.28
CA ARG A 30 9.30 -6.51 8.81
C ARG A 30 8.94 -5.28 8.01
N VAL A 31 7.73 -5.30 7.47
CA VAL A 31 7.20 -4.24 6.60
C VAL A 31 5.91 -3.69 7.19
N GLY A 32 5.77 -2.38 7.15
CA GLY A 32 4.53 -1.68 7.47
C GLY A 32 4.01 -0.90 6.27
N ALA A 33 2.71 -0.78 6.20
CA ALA A 33 2.02 0.00 5.19
C ALA A 33 0.96 0.90 5.82
N ALA A 34 0.76 2.07 5.24
CA ALA A 34 -0.30 3.00 5.63
C ALA A 34 -1.01 3.49 4.37
N LEU A 35 -2.28 3.15 4.24
CA LEU A 35 -3.13 3.48 3.11
C LEU A 35 -4.06 4.63 3.48
N LEU A 36 -3.93 5.75 2.76
CA LEU A 36 -4.76 6.94 2.95
C LEU A 36 -5.89 6.94 1.94
N THR A 37 -7.12 7.12 2.44
CA THR A 37 -8.28 7.34 1.58
C THR A 37 -8.36 8.81 1.14
N LYS A 38 -9.14 9.09 0.11
CA LYS A 38 -9.41 10.47 -0.34
C LYS A 38 -10.17 11.29 0.70
N HIS A 39 -10.81 10.62 1.66
CA HIS A 39 -11.57 11.26 2.75
C HIS A 39 -10.75 11.43 4.04
N GLY A 40 -9.47 11.04 4.03
CA GLY A 40 -8.56 11.26 5.15
C GLY A 40 -8.44 10.11 6.14
N SER A 41 -9.13 8.99 5.94
CA SER A 41 -8.97 7.80 6.78
C SER A 41 -7.70 7.06 6.45
N ILE A 42 -7.04 6.48 7.46
CA ILE A 42 -5.81 5.70 7.27
C ILE A 42 -6.05 4.26 7.72
N TYR A 43 -5.71 3.31 6.85
CA TYR A 43 -5.71 1.89 7.15
C TYR A 43 -4.28 1.37 7.14
N THR A 44 -3.86 0.73 8.22
CA THR A 44 -2.51 0.22 8.37
C THR A 44 -2.45 -1.27 8.11
N GLY A 45 -1.27 -1.74 7.73
CA GLY A 45 -0.99 -3.16 7.57
C GLY A 45 0.47 -3.47 7.91
N CYS A 46 0.72 -4.71 8.21
CA CYS A 46 2.06 -5.28 8.35
C CYS A 46 2.09 -6.65 7.68
N ASN A 47 3.28 -7.12 7.33
CA ASN A 47 3.39 -8.46 6.76
C ASN A 47 3.22 -9.53 7.83
N ILE A 48 2.56 -10.61 7.44
CA ILE A 48 2.27 -11.76 8.30
C ILE A 48 2.67 -13.01 7.53
N GLU A 49 3.68 -13.71 8.02
CA GLU A 49 4.17 -14.95 7.43
C GLU A 49 3.48 -16.15 8.07
N SER A 50 3.22 -17.16 7.26
CA SER A 50 2.59 -18.40 7.68
C SER A 50 3.44 -19.61 7.27
N PRO A 51 3.63 -20.61 8.14
CA PRO A 51 4.40 -21.80 7.78
C PRO A 51 3.76 -22.66 6.67
N VAL A 52 2.51 -22.41 6.36
CA VAL A 52 1.80 -23.07 5.24
C VAL A 52 1.66 -22.18 4.00
N TYR A 53 2.48 -21.13 3.93
CA TYR A 53 2.56 -20.19 2.79
C TYR A 53 1.26 -19.43 2.49
N LEU A 54 0.40 -19.24 3.49
CA LEU A 54 -0.83 -18.44 3.38
C LEU A 54 -0.66 -17.02 3.92
N GLY A 55 0.58 -16.58 4.11
CA GLY A 55 0.90 -15.25 4.58
C GLY A 55 0.53 -14.15 3.59
N ILE A 56 0.62 -12.92 4.05
CA ILE A 56 0.17 -11.75 3.31
C ILE A 56 1.15 -10.58 3.50
N CYS A 57 1.32 -9.78 2.45
CA CYS A 57 2.13 -8.56 2.49
C CYS A 57 1.40 -7.44 3.22
N ALA A 58 2.17 -6.52 3.79
CA ALA A 58 1.66 -5.34 4.51
C ALA A 58 0.68 -4.51 3.67
N GLU A 59 1.00 -4.31 2.40
CA GLU A 59 0.18 -3.52 1.46
C GLU A 59 -1.21 -4.14 1.27
N ARG A 60 -1.27 -5.48 1.17
CA ARG A 60 -2.55 -6.19 1.02
C ARG A 60 -3.37 -6.17 2.30
N VAL A 61 -2.73 -6.26 3.46
CA VAL A 61 -3.45 -6.12 4.74
C VAL A 61 -4.10 -4.74 4.82
N ALA A 62 -3.37 -3.68 4.52
CA ALA A 62 -3.91 -2.33 4.54
C ALA A 62 -5.05 -2.14 3.53
N LEU A 63 -4.86 -2.61 2.29
CA LEU A 63 -5.87 -2.52 1.24
C LEU A 63 -7.14 -3.28 1.59
N PHE A 64 -7.01 -4.51 2.05
CA PHE A 64 -8.15 -5.37 2.36
C PHE A 64 -8.91 -4.88 3.60
N LYS A 65 -8.21 -4.32 4.59
CA LYS A 65 -8.87 -3.64 5.72
C LYS A 65 -9.75 -2.49 5.22
N GLY A 66 -9.19 -1.61 4.40
CA GLY A 66 -9.94 -0.50 3.83
C GLY A 66 -11.15 -0.96 3.02
N LEU A 67 -10.94 -1.90 2.12
CA LEU A 67 -12.03 -2.44 1.28
C LEU A 67 -13.11 -3.13 2.12
N SER A 68 -12.72 -3.91 3.14
CA SER A 68 -13.66 -4.62 4.01
C SER A 68 -14.49 -3.70 4.90
N GLU A 69 -13.98 -2.50 5.18
CA GLU A 69 -14.70 -1.46 5.92
C GLU A 69 -15.47 -0.50 5.00
N GLY A 70 -15.51 -0.77 3.71
CA GLY A 70 -16.31 -0.02 2.74
C GLY A 70 -15.56 1.10 2.01
N ALA A 71 -14.28 1.30 2.26
CA ALA A 71 -13.49 2.29 1.51
C ALA A 71 -13.34 1.88 0.05
N ARG A 72 -13.44 2.85 -0.86
CA ARG A 72 -13.35 2.61 -2.31
C ARG A 72 -12.45 3.62 -3.04
N GLN A 73 -12.15 4.75 -2.40
CA GLN A 73 -11.35 5.83 -2.99
C GLN A 73 -10.09 6.04 -2.16
N PHE A 74 -8.95 5.77 -2.78
CA PHE A 74 -7.65 5.80 -2.13
C PHE A 74 -6.75 6.87 -2.77
N ALA A 75 -5.97 7.55 -1.94
CA ALA A 75 -5.10 8.64 -2.38
C ALA A 75 -3.62 8.23 -2.41
N ALA A 76 -3.14 7.60 -1.34
CA ALA A 76 -1.71 7.29 -1.21
C ALA A 76 -1.48 6.06 -0.33
N LEU A 77 -0.36 5.39 -0.57
CA LEU A 77 0.13 4.26 0.22
C LEU A 77 1.60 4.48 0.55
N ALA A 78 1.95 4.56 1.81
CA ALA A 78 3.34 4.52 2.26
C ALA A 78 3.74 3.10 2.65
N ILE A 79 4.93 2.67 2.24
CA ILE A 79 5.50 1.36 2.55
C ILE A 79 6.86 1.58 3.18
N VAL A 80 7.06 1.01 4.37
CA VAL A 80 8.28 1.17 5.16
C VAL A 80 8.75 -0.19 5.66
N CYS A 81 10.02 -0.49 5.49
CA CYS A 81 10.64 -1.65 6.14
C CYS A 81 11.46 -1.20 7.35
N GLU A 82 11.51 -2.04 8.37
CA GLU A 82 12.22 -1.77 9.63
C GLU A 82 13.72 -1.57 9.42
N GLU A 83 14.30 -2.25 8.44
CA GLU A 83 15.72 -2.17 8.12
C GLU A 83 16.13 -0.87 7.42
N GLY A 84 15.15 -0.06 6.98
CA GLY A 84 15.40 1.15 6.19
C GLY A 84 15.58 0.87 4.70
N GLY A 85 15.65 1.94 3.92
CA GLY A 85 15.74 1.87 2.47
C GLY A 85 14.41 1.57 1.77
N PRO A 86 14.38 1.60 0.44
CA PRO A 86 13.16 1.40 -0.31
C PRO A 86 12.67 -0.04 -0.22
N CYS A 87 11.36 -0.18 -0.03
CA CYS A 87 10.67 -1.47 0.02
C CYS A 87 9.54 -1.47 -1.02
N PRO A 88 9.84 -1.66 -2.30
CA PRO A 88 8.82 -1.64 -3.34
C PRO A 88 7.82 -2.78 -3.15
N PRO A 89 6.54 -2.57 -3.50
CA PRO A 89 5.55 -3.63 -3.40
C PRO A 89 5.86 -4.77 -4.36
N CYS A 90 5.56 -6.00 -3.96
CA CYS A 90 5.72 -7.17 -4.83
C CYS A 90 4.72 -7.12 -6.00
N GLY A 91 4.92 -7.97 -7.01
CA GLY A 91 4.09 -7.98 -8.21
C GLY A 91 2.60 -8.22 -7.92
N THR A 92 2.29 -9.13 -6.99
CA THR A 92 0.90 -9.38 -6.56
C THR A 92 0.26 -8.14 -5.96
N CYS A 93 0.98 -7.43 -5.09
CA CYS A 93 0.48 -6.19 -4.50
C CYS A 93 0.29 -5.11 -5.56
N ARG A 94 1.22 -4.97 -6.50
CA ARG A 94 1.09 -4.01 -7.60
C ARG A 94 -0.15 -4.26 -8.44
N GLN A 95 -0.43 -5.51 -8.78
CA GLN A 95 -1.61 -5.89 -9.55
C GLN A 95 -2.90 -5.52 -8.80
N LEU A 96 -2.99 -5.87 -7.51
CA LEU A 96 -4.16 -5.55 -6.70
C LEU A 96 -4.33 -4.03 -6.50
N LEU A 97 -3.25 -3.31 -6.26
CA LEU A 97 -3.30 -1.85 -6.13
C LEU A 97 -3.76 -1.20 -7.43
N TRP A 98 -3.32 -1.72 -8.58
CA TRP A 98 -3.81 -1.24 -9.86
C TRP A 98 -5.30 -1.51 -10.05
N GLU A 99 -5.80 -2.68 -9.65
CA GLU A 99 -7.21 -3.05 -9.78
C GLU A 99 -8.12 -2.17 -8.93
N PHE A 100 -7.74 -1.88 -7.69
CA PHE A 100 -8.60 -1.18 -6.72
C PHE A 100 -8.28 0.30 -6.56
N ALA A 101 -7.08 0.73 -6.91
CA ALA A 101 -6.61 2.10 -6.69
C ALA A 101 -5.66 2.54 -7.82
N PRO A 102 -6.14 2.61 -9.08
CA PRO A 102 -5.26 2.89 -10.23
C PRO A 102 -4.60 4.27 -10.20
N SER A 103 -5.15 5.23 -9.47
CA SER A 103 -4.61 6.58 -9.31
C SER A 103 -3.77 6.76 -8.04
N LEU A 104 -3.46 5.68 -7.35
CA LEU A 104 -2.73 5.71 -6.08
C LEU A 104 -1.33 6.25 -6.24
N GLN A 105 -0.92 7.13 -5.31
CA GLN A 105 0.48 7.49 -5.12
C GLN A 105 1.14 6.50 -4.17
N ILE A 106 2.23 5.88 -4.58
CA ILE A 106 3.01 4.98 -3.74
C ILE A 106 4.25 5.71 -3.24
N ILE A 107 4.38 5.79 -1.93
CA ILE A 107 5.44 6.50 -1.25
C ILE A 107 6.41 5.49 -0.68
N LEU A 108 7.63 5.49 -1.19
CA LEU A 108 8.74 4.70 -0.69
C LEU A 108 9.74 5.61 0.02
N VAL A 109 10.54 5.03 0.90
CA VAL A 109 11.58 5.77 1.63
C VAL A 109 12.93 5.34 1.09
N GLU A 110 13.71 6.29 0.60
CA GLU A 110 15.05 6.05 0.09
C GLU A 110 16.03 5.74 1.24
N GLU A 111 17.23 5.31 0.90
CA GLU A 111 18.28 4.96 1.88
C GLU A 111 18.65 6.13 2.81
N ASP A 112 18.55 7.36 2.31
CA ASP A 112 18.83 8.57 3.08
C ASP A 112 17.64 9.04 3.92
N GLY A 113 16.52 8.29 3.91
CA GLY A 113 15.31 8.62 4.63
C GLY A 113 14.36 9.56 3.87
N SER A 114 14.72 10.02 2.68
CA SER A 114 13.84 10.90 1.89
C SER A 114 12.69 10.13 1.25
N PRO A 115 11.51 10.74 1.12
CA PRO A 115 10.39 10.10 0.44
C PRO A 115 10.55 10.18 -1.08
N ARG A 116 10.14 9.13 -1.76
CA ARG A 116 10.00 9.10 -3.21
C ARG A 116 8.62 8.61 -3.60
N VAL A 117 7.95 9.38 -4.45
CA VAL A 117 6.58 9.09 -4.88
C VAL A 117 6.59 8.45 -6.26
N HIS A 118 5.88 7.34 -6.38
CA HIS A 118 5.67 6.62 -7.64
C HIS A 118 4.19 6.53 -7.96
N THR A 119 3.86 6.38 -9.23
CA THR A 119 2.52 5.97 -9.66
C THR A 119 2.47 4.45 -9.82
N ILE A 120 1.26 3.89 -9.82
CA ILE A 120 1.08 2.46 -10.12
C ILE A 120 1.54 2.15 -11.55
N GLU A 121 1.32 3.05 -12.50
CA GLU A 121 1.74 2.86 -13.89
C GLU A 121 3.25 2.70 -14.03
N GLU A 122 4.04 3.46 -13.26
CA GLU A 122 5.49 3.33 -13.23
C GLU A 122 5.93 1.96 -12.71
N LEU A 123 5.24 1.44 -11.69
CA LEU A 123 5.61 0.21 -11.01
C LEU A 123 5.03 -1.06 -11.65
N LEU A 124 4.00 -0.91 -12.49
CA LEU A 124 3.34 -2.04 -13.17
C LEU A 124 2.98 -1.65 -14.61
N PRO A 125 3.96 -1.51 -15.50
CA PRO A 125 3.66 -1.30 -16.92
C PRO A 125 3.00 -2.56 -17.50
N GLY A 126 1.88 -2.39 -18.23
CA GLY A 126 1.15 -3.48 -18.84
C GLY A 126 0.51 -4.45 -17.83
N PRO A 127 -0.33 -3.97 -16.90
CA PRO A 127 -0.98 -4.84 -15.93
C PRO A 127 -1.92 -5.84 -16.61
N PHE A 128 -2.19 -6.95 -15.93
CA PHE A 128 -3.16 -7.92 -16.41
C PHE A 128 -4.57 -7.32 -16.41
N GLU A 129 -5.25 -7.40 -17.55
CA GLU A 129 -6.64 -7.00 -17.73
C GLU A 129 -7.46 -8.17 -18.25
N ARG A 130 -8.53 -8.49 -17.57
CA ARG A 130 -9.41 -9.58 -18.00
C ARG A 130 -10.44 -9.07 -19.02
N GLY A 131 -10.27 -9.45 -20.28
CA GLY A 131 -11.24 -9.16 -21.33
C GLY A 131 -11.49 -7.67 -21.58
N GLY A 132 -10.44 -6.85 -21.46
CA GLY A 132 -10.53 -5.40 -21.63
C GLY A 132 -11.31 -4.67 -20.55
N ARG A 133 -11.60 -5.32 -19.44
CA ARG A 133 -12.22 -4.66 -18.29
C ARG A 133 -11.23 -3.76 -17.61
N LYS A 134 -11.62 -2.50 -17.46
CA LYS A 134 -10.85 -1.53 -16.68
C LYS A 134 -10.83 -1.92 -15.21
N PRO A 135 -9.78 -1.53 -14.49
CA PRO A 135 -9.75 -1.74 -13.04
C PRO A 135 -10.96 -1.10 -12.37
N PHE A 136 -11.26 -1.55 -11.16
CA PHE A 136 -12.32 -0.96 -10.33
C PHE A 136 -12.00 0.52 -10.10
N GLY A 137 -12.49 1.37 -10.99
CA GLY A 137 -12.30 2.80 -10.88
C GLY A 137 -13.24 3.44 -9.87
N GLU A 138 -13.06 4.73 -9.68
CA GLU A 138 -13.85 5.53 -8.73
C GLU A 138 -15.37 5.47 -8.99
N LYS A 139 -15.78 4.94 -10.12
CA LYS A 139 -17.19 4.91 -10.58
C LYS A 139 -17.88 3.56 -10.49
N GLU A 140 -17.15 2.49 -10.22
CA GLU A 140 -17.74 1.17 -10.08
C GLU A 140 -17.91 0.83 -8.61
N GLN A 141 -19.15 0.90 -8.15
CA GLN A 141 -19.53 0.34 -6.87
C GLN A 141 -19.58 -1.18 -7.04
N ILE A 142 -18.69 -1.85 -6.36
CA ILE A 142 -18.74 -3.30 -6.19
C ILE A 142 -19.75 -3.62 -5.10
#